data_db8014ceb03e14bb99e03df6e1141ecf
#
_entry.id   db8014ceb03e14bb99e03df6e1141ecf
#
_cell.length_a   1.000
_cell.length_b   1.000
_cell.length_c   1.000
_cell.angle_alpha   90.00
_cell.angle_beta   90.00
_cell.angle_gamma   90.00
#
_symmetry.space_group_name_H-M   'P 1'
#
loop_
_entity.id
_entity.type
_entity.pdbx_description
1 polymer ?
#
loop_
_entity_poly.entity_id
_entity_poly.type
_entity_poly.pdbx_seq_one_letter_code
_entity_poly.pdbx_strand_id
1 'polypeptide(L)'
;MTADSAGIGPTSVRSGSTATGSIRSVSVVSTGTVQIHPQQPNGSRIPLYVWLVGSRRWTPPRPINAYVIEHADGLVLFDTGQDRASVTDPDYFPGGATGFLYGRLARFQIAPQETLVAKLAALGHGASDVRLAILSHLHQDHIGGIRYLPKAEFILAEAEWRAMEQPRSEMNGYLRRHIDLPGVRYRRIGFTPTDDPALAPFTSAHDVMGDGSLVLLPVPGHTRGSMALLVRRQDMAPLLMVGDLTYEAELLEASRIPGVGDKAGLRAASAMVRRLKERYADLVILPAHDPGAAERLRRANGA
;
A
#
# COMPACT_ATOMS: atom_id res chain seq x y z
N MET A 1 31.66 -29.77 -44.65
CA MET A 1 30.94 -28.50 -44.33
C MET A 1 30.34 -28.66 -42.96
N THR A 2 31.09 -28.22 -41.99
CA THR A 2 30.76 -28.30 -40.55
C THR A 2 30.08 -27.01 -40.14
N ALA A 3 28.84 -27.07 -39.66
CA ALA A 3 28.12 -25.95 -39.12
C ALA A 3 28.46 -25.78 -37.61
N ASP A 4 28.97 -24.63 -37.33
CA ASP A 4 29.36 -24.15 -36.00
C ASP A 4 28.10 -23.87 -35.15
N SER A 5 27.95 -24.56 -34.02
CA SER A 5 26.92 -24.29 -33.05
C SER A 5 27.48 -23.38 -31.97
N ALA A 6 27.20 -22.07 -32.08
CA ALA A 6 27.52 -21.11 -31.04
C ALA A 6 26.63 -21.34 -29.83
N GLY A 7 27.21 -21.86 -28.76
CA GLY A 7 26.55 -21.99 -27.44
C GLY A 7 26.36 -20.65 -26.79
N ILE A 8 25.09 -20.31 -26.46
CA ILE A 8 24.74 -19.19 -25.62
C ILE A 8 25.00 -19.61 -24.17
N GLY A 9 26.08 -19.11 -23.60
CA GLY A 9 26.42 -19.31 -22.19
C GLY A 9 25.42 -18.59 -21.28
N PRO A 10 25.18 -19.09 -20.04
CA PRO A 10 24.25 -18.45 -19.12
C PRO A 10 24.79 -17.09 -18.70
N THR A 11 23.95 -16.06 -18.89
CA THR A 11 24.23 -14.72 -18.43
C THR A 11 24.23 -14.72 -16.89
N SER A 12 25.40 -14.55 -16.30
CA SER A 12 25.56 -14.43 -14.86
C SER A 12 24.82 -13.19 -14.38
N VAL A 13 23.77 -13.38 -13.59
CA VAL A 13 23.11 -12.33 -12.83
C VAL A 13 24.13 -11.80 -11.82
N ARG A 14 24.51 -10.53 -11.97
CA ARG A 14 25.42 -9.86 -11.04
C ARG A 14 24.72 -9.80 -9.68
N SER A 15 25.30 -10.45 -8.68
CA SER A 15 24.93 -10.32 -7.28
C SER A 15 25.27 -8.90 -6.80
N GLY A 16 24.31 -8.27 -6.12
CA GLY A 16 24.60 -7.22 -5.15
C GLY A 16 25.03 -5.89 -5.72
N SER A 17 24.13 -5.17 -6.41
CA SER A 17 24.21 -3.72 -6.41
C SER A 17 23.53 -3.23 -5.13
N THR A 18 24.32 -2.81 -4.13
CA THR A 18 23.85 -2.05 -3.00
C THR A 18 23.21 -0.76 -3.53
N ALA A 19 21.93 -0.52 -3.21
CA ALA A 19 21.20 0.69 -3.57
C ALA A 19 21.99 1.91 -3.08
N THR A 20 22.69 2.56 -3.99
CA THR A 20 23.55 3.71 -3.67
C THR A 20 22.74 4.99 -3.86
N GLY A 21 22.26 5.61 -2.74
CA GLY A 21 21.84 7.01 -2.72
C GLY A 21 20.65 7.42 -3.60
N SER A 22 19.87 6.48 -4.16
CA SER A 22 18.73 6.80 -5.04
C SER A 22 17.54 7.40 -4.28
N ILE A 23 17.39 7.13 -2.98
CA ILE A 23 16.34 7.69 -2.12
C ILE A 23 16.90 8.92 -1.40
N ARG A 24 16.34 10.11 -1.69
CA ARG A 24 16.72 11.38 -1.06
C ARG A 24 15.98 11.61 0.24
N SER A 25 14.68 11.39 0.23
CA SER A 25 13.83 11.54 1.42
C SER A 25 12.64 10.61 1.37
N VAL A 26 12.07 10.32 2.54
CA VAL A 26 10.77 9.66 2.69
C VAL A 26 9.96 10.46 3.70
N SER A 27 8.75 10.83 3.30
CA SER A 27 7.80 11.57 4.13
C SER A 27 6.47 10.81 4.22
N VAL A 28 5.72 11.03 5.28
CA VAL A 28 4.35 10.56 5.42
C VAL A 28 3.39 11.74 5.45
N VAL A 29 2.30 11.65 4.71
CA VAL A 29 1.22 12.63 4.72
C VAL A 29 -0.09 11.92 5.06
N SER A 30 -0.91 12.54 5.90
CA SER A 30 -2.27 12.05 6.16
C SER A 30 -3.26 12.80 5.30
N THR A 31 -4.05 12.06 4.52
CA THR A 31 -5.10 12.61 3.64
C THR A 31 -6.47 12.65 4.31
N GLY A 32 -6.48 12.96 5.59
CA GLY A 32 -7.66 12.97 6.45
C GLY A 32 -7.63 11.84 7.46
N THR A 33 -8.78 11.61 8.08
CA THR A 33 -8.95 10.56 9.08
C THR A 33 -10.13 9.66 8.79
N VAL A 34 -10.05 8.44 9.29
CA VAL A 34 -11.10 7.43 9.22
C VAL A 34 -11.42 6.88 10.60
N GLN A 35 -12.70 6.73 10.92
CA GLN A 35 -13.17 5.92 12.04
C GLN A 35 -13.74 4.61 11.50
N ILE A 36 -13.31 3.52 12.06
CA ILE A 36 -13.69 2.16 11.70
C ILE A 36 -14.20 1.39 12.92
N HIS A 37 -14.80 0.24 12.72
CA HIS A 37 -15.20 -0.59 13.85
C HIS A 37 -13.99 -1.22 14.54
N PRO A 38 -13.97 -1.36 15.89
CA PRO A 38 -12.85 -1.97 16.62
C PRO A 38 -12.50 -3.40 16.15
N GLN A 39 -13.44 -4.11 15.53
CA GLN A 39 -13.23 -5.43 14.97
C GLN A 39 -12.33 -5.43 13.73
N GLN A 40 -12.24 -4.30 13.00
CA GLN A 40 -11.37 -4.21 11.84
C GLN A 40 -9.89 -4.34 12.23
N PRO A 41 -9.32 -3.48 13.09
CA PRO A 41 -7.92 -3.60 13.46
C PRO A 41 -7.63 -4.78 14.41
N ASN A 42 -8.56 -5.14 15.29
CA ASN A 42 -8.31 -6.14 16.35
C ASN A 42 -8.72 -7.56 15.99
N GLY A 43 -9.35 -7.74 14.83
CA GLY A 43 -9.95 -9.01 14.47
C GLY A 43 -11.28 -9.29 15.16
N SER A 44 -11.97 -10.34 14.71
CA SER A 44 -13.24 -10.77 15.27
C SER A 44 -13.47 -12.25 15.03
N ARG A 45 -14.11 -12.93 15.99
CA ARG A 45 -14.68 -14.27 15.81
C ARG A 45 -16.10 -14.20 15.21
N ILE A 46 -16.75 -13.04 15.31
CA ILE A 46 -18.08 -12.79 14.74
C ILE A 46 -17.91 -12.52 13.25
N PRO A 47 -18.78 -13.07 12.37
CA PRO A 47 -18.74 -12.80 10.93
C PRO A 47 -18.84 -11.30 10.61
N LEU A 48 -18.17 -10.89 9.52
CA LEU A 48 -18.05 -9.48 9.11
C LEU A 48 -19.39 -8.75 9.07
N TYR A 49 -20.37 -9.26 8.34
CA TYR A 49 -21.64 -8.55 8.17
C TYR A 49 -22.45 -8.43 9.47
N VAL A 50 -22.29 -9.38 10.41
CA VAL A 50 -22.98 -9.33 11.71
C VAL A 50 -22.48 -8.15 12.55
N TRP A 51 -21.16 -7.99 12.70
CA TRP A 51 -20.64 -6.86 13.48
C TRP A 51 -20.67 -5.56 12.69
N LEU A 52 -20.54 -5.59 11.36
CA LEU A 52 -20.62 -4.40 10.51
C LEU A 52 -21.98 -3.69 10.67
N VAL A 53 -23.07 -4.46 10.63
CA VAL A 53 -24.42 -3.92 10.79
C VAL A 53 -24.77 -3.67 12.27
N GLY A 54 -24.40 -4.59 13.16
CA GLY A 54 -24.83 -4.56 14.56
C GLY A 54 -23.97 -3.69 15.48
N SER A 55 -22.70 -3.45 15.17
CA SER A 55 -21.82 -2.65 16.03
C SER A 55 -22.18 -1.16 15.97
N ARG A 56 -22.23 -0.54 17.15
CA ARG A 56 -22.36 0.92 17.30
C ARG A 56 -21.05 1.58 17.74
N ARG A 57 -19.99 0.79 17.96
CA ARG A 57 -18.68 1.26 18.43
C ARG A 57 -17.81 1.65 17.25
N TRP A 58 -17.12 2.78 17.39
CA TRP A 58 -16.15 3.30 16.45
C TRP A 58 -14.81 3.48 17.15
N THR A 59 -13.73 3.34 16.44
CA THR A 59 -12.39 3.68 16.93
C THR A 59 -12.27 5.21 17.08
N PRO A 60 -11.27 5.69 17.82
CA PRO A 60 -10.78 7.04 17.61
C PRO A 60 -10.43 7.25 16.13
N PRO A 61 -10.42 8.51 15.63
CA PRO A 61 -9.97 8.82 14.28
C PRO A 61 -8.55 8.29 14.04
N ARG A 62 -8.34 7.61 12.91
CA ARG A 62 -7.05 7.08 12.45
C ARG A 62 -6.61 7.84 11.22
N PRO A 63 -5.33 8.10 11.01
CA PRO A 63 -4.86 8.76 9.80
C PRO A 63 -5.10 7.86 8.58
N ILE A 64 -5.20 8.50 7.42
CA ILE A 64 -5.14 7.84 6.11
C ILE A 64 -3.80 8.24 5.52
N ASN A 65 -2.76 7.44 5.78
CA ASN A 65 -1.39 7.75 5.42
C ASN A 65 -1.11 7.39 3.95
N ALA A 66 -0.49 8.32 3.23
CA ALA A 66 0.21 8.08 2.00
C ALA A 66 1.69 8.43 2.20
N TYR A 67 2.58 7.69 1.56
CA TYR A 67 4.02 7.91 1.71
C TYR A 67 4.59 8.53 0.45
N VAL A 68 5.39 9.58 0.64
CA VAL A 68 6.03 10.36 -0.43
C VAL A 68 7.52 10.04 -0.41
N ILE A 69 8.04 9.52 -1.51
CA ILE A 69 9.42 9.07 -1.65
C ILE A 69 10.07 9.92 -2.74
N GLU A 70 11.05 10.73 -2.37
CA GLU A 70 11.88 11.44 -3.31
C GLU A 70 12.98 10.52 -3.82
N HIS A 71 12.79 9.95 -4.99
CA HIS A 71 13.76 9.12 -5.68
C HIS A 71 14.59 9.97 -6.66
N ALA A 72 15.79 9.53 -6.99
CA ALA A 72 16.64 10.20 -7.98
C ALA A 72 15.93 10.37 -9.33
N ASP A 73 15.10 9.41 -9.72
CA ASP A 73 14.34 9.38 -10.97
C ASP A 73 12.96 10.05 -10.89
N GLY A 74 12.62 10.72 -9.80
CA GLY A 74 11.36 11.45 -9.63
C GLY A 74 10.57 11.07 -8.41
N LEU A 75 9.44 11.73 -8.19
CA LEU A 75 8.60 11.54 -7.03
C LEU A 75 7.78 10.26 -7.16
N VAL A 76 7.86 9.40 -6.12
CA VAL A 76 7.12 8.15 -6.03
C VAL A 76 6.19 8.21 -4.82
N LEU A 77 4.94 7.78 -4.99
CA LEU A 77 3.99 7.61 -3.89
C LEU A 77 3.78 6.12 -3.57
N PHE A 78 3.58 5.81 -2.30
CA PHE A 78 2.96 4.56 -1.89
C PHE A 78 1.61 4.87 -1.24
N ASP A 79 0.55 4.44 -1.90
CA ASP A 79 -0.84 4.84 -1.77
C ASP A 79 -1.10 6.33 -2.07
N THR A 80 -2.36 6.67 -2.28
CA THR A 80 -2.76 8.04 -2.65
C THR A 80 -3.85 8.60 -1.74
N GLY A 81 -4.14 7.90 -0.65
CA GLY A 81 -5.10 8.32 0.36
C GLY A 81 -6.55 8.28 -0.11
N GLN A 82 -7.41 9.06 0.57
CA GLN A 82 -8.83 9.14 0.27
C GLN A 82 -9.18 10.45 -0.46
N ASP A 83 -10.11 10.35 -1.41
CA ASP A 83 -10.66 11.52 -2.09
C ASP A 83 -11.61 12.29 -1.15
N ARG A 84 -11.44 13.61 -1.07
CA ARG A 84 -12.35 14.48 -0.32
C ARG A 84 -13.78 14.42 -0.86
N ALA A 85 -13.99 14.08 -2.12
CA ALA A 85 -15.32 13.86 -2.69
C ALA A 85 -16.14 12.82 -1.90
N SER A 86 -15.48 11.87 -1.24
CA SER A 86 -16.15 10.88 -0.38
C SER A 86 -16.96 11.48 0.79
N VAL A 87 -16.68 12.73 1.17
CA VAL A 87 -17.37 13.45 2.24
C VAL A 87 -18.12 14.70 1.76
N THR A 88 -17.98 15.07 0.48
CA THR A 88 -18.63 16.27 -0.08
C THR A 88 -19.57 15.98 -1.24
N ASP A 89 -19.46 14.82 -1.86
CA ASP A 89 -20.30 14.40 -2.99
C ASP A 89 -21.23 13.26 -2.53
N PRO A 90 -22.56 13.47 -2.49
CA PRO A 90 -23.51 12.45 -2.08
C PRO A 90 -23.52 11.24 -3.01
N ASP A 91 -23.06 11.38 -4.27
CA ASP A 91 -23.03 10.33 -5.28
C ASP A 91 -21.69 9.61 -5.33
N TYR A 92 -20.73 9.93 -4.43
CA TYR A 92 -19.42 9.28 -4.40
C TYR A 92 -19.51 7.78 -4.18
N PHE A 93 -20.38 7.31 -3.28
CA PHE A 93 -20.61 5.89 -3.03
C PHE A 93 -21.80 5.36 -3.84
N PRO A 94 -21.81 4.04 -4.14
CA PRO A 94 -22.99 3.41 -4.74
C PRO A 94 -24.25 3.66 -3.89
N GLY A 95 -25.38 3.74 -4.55
CA GLY A 95 -26.68 3.80 -3.87
C GLY A 95 -27.13 2.46 -3.27
N GLY A 96 -28.29 2.45 -2.62
CA GLY A 96 -28.95 1.25 -2.12
C GLY A 96 -28.20 0.51 -1.02
N ALA A 97 -28.31 -0.82 -0.99
CA ALA A 97 -27.71 -1.67 0.04
C ALA A 97 -26.17 -1.57 0.08
N THR A 98 -25.53 -1.43 -1.09
CA THR A 98 -24.07 -1.29 -1.18
C THR A 98 -23.62 0.00 -0.50
N GLY A 99 -24.24 1.14 -0.83
CA GLY A 99 -23.92 2.42 -0.17
C GLY A 99 -24.18 2.41 1.34
N PHE A 100 -25.25 1.75 1.77
CA PHE A 100 -25.49 1.54 3.21
C PHE A 100 -24.32 0.79 3.87
N LEU A 101 -23.79 -0.28 3.25
CA LEU A 101 -22.65 -1.02 3.78
C LEU A 101 -21.39 -0.16 3.84
N TYR A 102 -21.10 0.67 2.82
CA TYR A 102 -19.99 1.62 2.85
C TYR A 102 -20.10 2.61 4.01
N GLY A 103 -21.30 3.19 4.24
CA GLY A 103 -21.55 4.07 5.38
C GLY A 103 -21.42 3.37 6.75
N ARG A 104 -21.57 2.02 6.77
CA ARG A 104 -21.32 1.21 7.97
C ARG A 104 -19.86 0.81 8.13
N LEU A 105 -19.11 0.72 7.04
CA LEU A 105 -17.72 0.25 7.05
C LEU A 105 -16.77 1.29 7.64
N ALA A 106 -16.92 2.56 7.25
CA ALA A 106 -16.00 3.63 7.61
C ALA A 106 -16.70 5.00 7.68
N ARG A 107 -16.13 5.91 8.48
CA ARG A 107 -16.52 7.31 8.57
C ARG A 107 -15.31 8.18 8.32
N PHE A 108 -15.32 8.90 7.21
CA PHE A 108 -14.21 9.75 6.80
C PHE A 108 -14.40 11.20 7.27
N GLN A 109 -13.28 11.85 7.58
CA GLN A 109 -13.22 13.30 7.80
C GLN A 109 -12.01 13.82 7.03
N ILE A 110 -12.25 14.71 6.06
CA ILE A 110 -11.21 15.22 5.16
C ILE A 110 -11.43 16.71 4.97
N ALA A 111 -10.58 17.51 5.61
CA ALA A 111 -10.57 18.95 5.42
C ALA A 111 -9.92 19.33 4.07
N PRO A 112 -10.18 20.51 3.51
CA PRO A 112 -9.58 20.92 2.23
C PRO A 112 -8.06 20.84 2.19
N GLN A 113 -7.39 21.18 3.30
CA GLN A 113 -5.93 21.14 3.44
C GLN A 113 -5.37 19.72 3.64
N GLU A 114 -6.22 18.71 3.77
CA GLU A 114 -5.84 17.31 3.94
C GLU A 114 -5.88 16.52 2.61
N THR A 115 -6.31 17.13 1.51
CA THR A 115 -6.26 16.46 0.21
C THR A 115 -4.81 16.13 -0.17
N LEU A 116 -4.60 15.04 -0.93
CA LEU A 116 -3.25 14.65 -1.39
C LEU A 116 -2.53 15.81 -2.07
N VAL A 117 -3.22 16.55 -2.94
CA VAL A 117 -2.64 17.70 -3.67
C VAL A 117 -2.19 18.78 -2.70
N ALA A 118 -2.98 19.12 -1.68
CA ALA A 118 -2.59 20.11 -0.67
C ALA A 118 -1.40 19.62 0.18
N LYS A 119 -1.36 18.33 0.50
CA LYS A 119 -0.24 17.72 1.23
C LYS A 119 1.04 17.69 0.41
N LEU A 120 0.98 17.37 -0.87
CA LEU A 120 2.13 17.45 -1.76
C LEU A 120 2.65 18.89 -1.87
N ALA A 121 1.75 19.86 -2.05
CA ALA A 121 2.11 21.27 -2.10
C ALA A 121 2.80 21.76 -0.81
N ALA A 122 2.35 21.29 0.36
CA ALA A 122 3.01 21.58 1.64
C ALA A 122 4.43 21.01 1.77
N LEU A 123 4.75 19.95 1.00
CA LEU A 123 6.10 19.39 0.87
C LEU A 123 6.92 20.06 -0.26
N GLY A 124 6.35 21.05 -0.97
CA GLY A 124 7.01 21.73 -2.08
C GLY A 124 6.86 21.04 -3.45
N HIS A 125 5.94 20.06 -3.56
CA HIS A 125 5.72 19.29 -4.79
C HIS A 125 4.36 19.58 -5.43
N GLY A 126 4.34 19.60 -6.76
CA GLY A 126 3.09 19.61 -7.52
C GLY A 126 2.57 18.20 -7.81
N ALA A 127 1.27 18.06 -8.03
CA ALA A 127 0.68 16.79 -8.46
C ALA A 127 1.28 16.26 -9.78
N SER A 128 1.77 17.16 -10.64
CA SER A 128 2.45 16.82 -11.91
C SER A 128 3.88 16.31 -11.74
N ASP A 129 4.46 16.42 -10.54
CA ASP A 129 5.82 15.95 -10.25
C ASP A 129 5.83 14.46 -9.88
N VAL A 130 4.66 13.93 -9.54
CA VAL A 130 4.51 12.49 -9.24
C VAL A 130 4.70 11.68 -10.52
N ARG A 131 5.77 10.90 -10.56
CA ARG A 131 6.10 10.02 -11.67
C ARG A 131 5.43 8.66 -11.54
N LEU A 132 5.49 8.08 -10.34
CA LEU A 132 4.93 6.78 -10.02
C LEU A 132 4.03 6.88 -8.79
N ALA A 133 2.94 6.13 -8.79
CA ALA A 133 2.11 5.89 -7.60
C ALA A 133 1.89 4.39 -7.45
N ILE A 134 2.44 3.81 -6.40
CA ILE A 134 2.30 2.39 -6.08
C ILE A 134 1.06 2.26 -5.21
N LEU A 135 0.10 1.47 -5.64
CA LEU A 135 -1.12 1.21 -4.89
C LEU A 135 -0.97 -0.11 -4.15
N SER A 136 -0.94 -0.07 -2.82
CA SER A 136 -0.85 -1.28 -2.01
C SER A 136 -1.99 -2.26 -2.32
N HIS A 137 -3.18 -1.70 -2.55
CA HIS A 137 -4.40 -2.38 -3.01
C HIS A 137 -5.42 -1.33 -3.50
N LEU A 138 -6.61 -1.76 -3.94
CA LEU A 138 -7.58 -0.87 -4.61
C LEU A 138 -8.79 -0.49 -3.75
N HIS A 139 -8.69 -0.46 -2.42
CA HIS A 139 -9.74 0.15 -1.60
C HIS A 139 -9.70 1.67 -1.70
N GLN A 140 -10.84 2.28 -1.43
CA GLN A 140 -11.11 3.69 -1.69
C GLN A 140 -10.13 4.67 -1.03
N ASP A 141 -9.65 4.34 0.15
CA ASP A 141 -8.75 5.16 0.98
C ASP A 141 -7.26 4.98 0.63
N HIS A 142 -6.97 4.23 -0.44
CA HIS A 142 -5.63 4.09 -1.04
C HIS A 142 -5.57 4.64 -2.46
N ILE A 143 -6.73 4.84 -3.10
CA ILE A 143 -6.83 5.24 -4.52
C ILE A 143 -7.32 6.68 -4.74
N GLY A 144 -7.67 7.41 -3.67
CA GLY A 144 -8.35 8.71 -3.75
C GLY A 144 -7.61 9.78 -4.54
N GLY A 145 -6.29 9.66 -4.69
CA GLY A 145 -5.46 10.58 -5.47
C GLY A 145 -5.39 10.29 -6.96
N ILE A 146 -5.87 9.14 -7.46
CA ILE A 146 -5.69 8.72 -8.86
C ILE A 146 -6.09 9.82 -9.84
N ARG A 147 -7.27 10.39 -9.69
CA ARG A 147 -7.80 11.41 -10.60
C ARG A 147 -7.03 12.74 -10.60
N TYR A 148 -6.20 12.98 -9.58
CA TYR A 148 -5.46 14.23 -9.38
C TYR A 148 -4.01 14.16 -9.82
N LEU A 149 -3.51 12.99 -10.27
CA LEU A 149 -2.12 12.76 -10.63
C LEU A 149 -1.97 12.51 -12.14
N PRO A 150 -2.07 13.57 -12.99
CA PRO A 150 -2.27 13.42 -14.43
C PRO A 150 -1.06 12.83 -15.16
N LYS A 151 0.14 12.88 -14.57
CA LYS A 151 1.36 12.37 -15.19
C LYS A 151 1.85 11.05 -14.58
N ALA A 152 1.26 10.62 -13.46
CA ALA A 152 1.68 9.42 -12.78
C ALA A 152 1.38 8.16 -13.60
N GLU A 153 2.25 7.18 -13.49
CA GLU A 153 1.97 5.79 -13.80
C GLU A 153 1.62 5.08 -12.50
N PHE A 154 0.50 4.36 -12.47
CA PHE A 154 0.04 3.65 -11.29
C PHE A 154 0.48 2.18 -11.35
N ILE A 155 1.17 1.73 -10.30
CA ILE A 155 1.65 0.34 -10.19
C ILE A 155 0.77 -0.39 -9.20
N LEU A 156 0.27 -1.56 -9.59
CA LEU A 156 -0.50 -2.45 -8.74
C LEU A 156 -0.29 -3.91 -9.17
N ALA A 157 -0.58 -4.84 -8.29
CA ALA A 157 -0.51 -6.25 -8.63
C ALA A 157 -1.60 -6.64 -9.65
N GLU A 158 -1.24 -7.47 -10.63
CA GLU A 158 -2.20 -8.04 -11.60
C GLU A 158 -3.36 -8.78 -10.91
N ALA A 159 -3.08 -9.44 -9.78
CA ALA A 159 -4.09 -10.13 -8.99
C ALA A 159 -5.14 -9.17 -8.40
N GLU A 160 -4.74 -7.93 -8.09
CA GLU A 160 -5.61 -6.89 -7.58
C GLU A 160 -6.54 -6.36 -8.67
N TRP A 161 -5.99 -6.10 -9.85
CA TRP A 161 -6.78 -5.68 -11.01
C TRP A 161 -7.83 -6.73 -11.37
N ARG A 162 -7.43 -8.01 -11.45
CA ARG A 162 -8.35 -9.12 -11.70
C ARG A 162 -9.43 -9.26 -10.64
N ALA A 163 -9.13 -8.96 -9.39
CA ALA A 163 -10.12 -8.97 -8.32
C ALA A 163 -11.17 -7.86 -8.50
N MET A 164 -10.75 -6.67 -8.92
CA MET A 164 -11.65 -5.56 -9.25
C MET A 164 -12.56 -5.88 -10.44
N GLU A 165 -12.08 -6.63 -11.44
CA GLU A 165 -12.87 -7.02 -12.63
C GLU A 165 -13.95 -8.07 -12.33
N GLN A 166 -13.94 -8.70 -11.15
CA GLN A 166 -14.93 -9.71 -10.81
C GLN A 166 -16.33 -9.11 -10.65
N PRO A 167 -17.39 -9.87 -10.99
CA PRO A 167 -18.76 -9.43 -10.74
C PRO A 167 -18.96 -9.04 -9.26
N ARG A 168 -19.68 -7.94 -9.03
CA ARG A 168 -19.98 -7.42 -7.69
C ARG A 168 -18.74 -7.05 -6.85
N SER A 169 -17.63 -6.72 -7.50
CA SER A 169 -16.40 -6.33 -6.83
C SER A 169 -16.57 -5.13 -5.88
N GLU A 170 -17.55 -4.27 -6.14
CA GLU A 170 -17.92 -3.17 -5.22
C GLU A 170 -18.29 -3.66 -3.81
N MET A 171 -18.88 -4.85 -3.67
CA MET A 171 -19.17 -5.43 -2.35
C MET A 171 -17.90 -5.83 -1.59
N ASN A 172 -16.78 -5.94 -2.29
CA ASN A 172 -15.45 -6.22 -1.74
C ASN A 172 -14.56 -4.96 -1.65
N GLY A 173 -15.14 -3.77 -1.77
CA GLY A 173 -14.41 -2.50 -1.58
C GLY A 173 -13.86 -1.87 -2.86
N TYR A 174 -14.00 -2.50 -4.03
CA TYR A 174 -13.48 -1.99 -5.30
C TYR A 174 -14.46 -1.03 -5.98
N LEU A 175 -14.29 0.26 -5.79
CA LEU A 175 -15.08 1.28 -6.49
C LEU A 175 -14.52 1.54 -7.89
N ARG A 176 -14.83 0.64 -8.85
CA ARG A 176 -14.30 0.66 -10.22
C ARG A 176 -14.39 2.04 -10.88
N ARG A 177 -15.47 2.78 -10.65
CA ARG A 177 -15.70 4.13 -11.21
C ARG A 177 -14.66 5.18 -10.75
N HIS A 178 -13.93 4.92 -9.65
CA HIS A 178 -12.85 5.78 -9.15
C HIS A 178 -11.46 5.23 -9.48
N ILE A 179 -11.38 4.02 -10.04
CA ILE A 179 -10.15 3.33 -10.40
C ILE A 179 -9.97 3.35 -11.92
N ASP A 180 -10.90 2.75 -12.67
CA ASP A 180 -10.81 2.59 -14.13
C ASP A 180 -11.20 3.89 -14.84
N LEU A 181 -10.35 4.90 -14.71
CA LEU A 181 -10.57 6.24 -15.23
C LEU A 181 -9.93 6.39 -16.62
N PRO A 182 -10.59 7.09 -17.57
CA PRO A 182 -10.04 7.35 -18.89
C PRO A 182 -8.68 8.10 -18.81
N GLY A 183 -7.71 7.63 -19.58
CA GLY A 183 -6.38 8.27 -19.69
C GLY A 183 -5.42 7.96 -18.55
N VAL A 184 -5.83 7.25 -17.49
CA VAL A 184 -4.94 6.80 -16.43
C VAL A 184 -4.08 5.64 -16.93
N ARG A 185 -2.78 5.69 -16.64
CA ARG A 185 -1.82 4.66 -17.02
C ARG A 185 -1.58 3.71 -15.88
N TYR A 186 -1.87 2.42 -16.09
CA TYR A 186 -1.65 1.36 -15.12
C TYR A 186 -0.56 0.41 -15.59
N ARG A 187 0.44 0.17 -14.74
CA ARG A 187 1.41 -0.92 -14.85
C ARG A 187 1.01 -2.03 -13.88
N ARG A 188 0.41 -3.08 -14.43
CA ARG A 188 0.01 -4.25 -13.67
C ARG A 188 1.18 -5.21 -13.59
N ILE A 189 1.62 -5.52 -12.37
CA ILE A 189 2.82 -6.33 -12.14
C ILE A 189 2.48 -7.72 -11.62
N GLY A 190 3.34 -8.68 -11.98
CA GLY A 190 3.48 -9.96 -11.29
C GLY A 190 4.72 -9.96 -10.41
N PHE A 191 4.79 -10.91 -9.50
CA PHE A 191 5.98 -11.15 -8.69
C PHE A 191 6.81 -12.27 -9.31
N THR A 192 8.10 -12.03 -9.51
CA THR A 192 9.03 -13.02 -10.01
C THR A 192 9.76 -13.71 -8.86
N PRO A 193 10.13 -15.00 -9.02
CA PRO A 193 10.95 -15.68 -8.03
C PRO A 193 12.23 -14.89 -7.72
N THR A 194 12.61 -14.87 -6.45
CA THR A 194 13.84 -14.23 -5.97
C THR A 194 14.57 -15.17 -5.01
N ASP A 195 15.89 -15.21 -5.14
CA ASP A 195 16.82 -15.86 -4.23
C ASP A 195 17.61 -14.85 -3.39
N ASP A 196 17.26 -13.55 -3.46
CA ASP A 196 17.89 -12.51 -2.64
C ASP A 196 17.70 -12.84 -1.14
N PRO A 197 18.79 -13.21 -0.43
CA PRO A 197 18.71 -13.58 0.98
C PRO A 197 18.22 -12.43 1.84
N ALA A 198 18.36 -11.19 1.36
CA ALA A 198 17.85 -10.01 2.06
C ALA A 198 16.33 -9.89 2.05
N LEU A 199 15.63 -10.61 1.18
CA LEU A 199 14.16 -10.62 1.13
C LEU A 199 13.54 -11.83 1.85
N ALA A 200 14.34 -12.79 2.30
CA ALA A 200 13.82 -13.96 2.98
C ALA A 200 12.99 -13.54 4.24
N PRO A 201 11.80 -14.13 4.45
CA PRO A 201 11.31 -15.38 3.85
C PRO A 201 10.50 -15.22 2.55
N PHE A 202 10.46 -14.03 1.94
CA PHE A 202 9.78 -13.85 0.66
C PHE A 202 10.55 -14.57 -0.45
N THR A 203 9.86 -15.39 -1.22
CA THR A 203 10.42 -16.16 -2.35
C THR A 203 10.13 -15.53 -3.70
N SER A 204 9.38 -14.43 -3.72
CA SER A 204 9.10 -13.65 -4.92
C SER A 204 8.99 -12.18 -4.57
N ALA A 205 9.39 -11.33 -5.52
CA ALA A 205 9.41 -9.88 -5.37
C ALA A 205 9.29 -9.19 -6.73
N HIS A 206 9.15 -7.86 -6.71
CA HIS A 206 9.26 -7.03 -7.91
C HIS A 206 10.06 -5.78 -7.59
N ASP A 207 11.21 -5.62 -8.23
CA ASP A 207 12.03 -4.41 -8.13
C ASP A 207 11.45 -3.33 -9.06
N VAL A 208 10.96 -2.24 -8.47
CA VAL A 208 10.25 -1.17 -9.20
C VAL A 208 11.17 -0.39 -10.11
N MET A 209 12.39 -0.10 -9.64
CA MET A 209 13.37 0.77 -10.30
C MET A 209 14.51 -0.03 -10.97
N GLY A 210 14.68 -1.30 -10.61
CA GLY A 210 15.76 -2.15 -11.10
C GLY A 210 17.09 -1.94 -10.37
N ASP A 211 17.12 -1.11 -9.32
CA ASP A 211 18.31 -0.81 -8.52
C ASP A 211 18.25 -1.37 -7.09
N GLY A 212 17.16 -2.07 -6.76
CA GLY A 212 16.92 -2.65 -5.44
C GLY A 212 16.50 -1.65 -4.36
N SER A 213 16.31 -0.38 -4.68
CA SER A 213 15.88 0.66 -3.71
C SER A 213 14.41 0.55 -3.31
N LEU A 214 13.55 0.21 -4.27
CA LEU A 214 12.10 0.07 -4.10
C LEU A 214 11.66 -1.33 -4.52
N VAL A 215 11.41 -2.21 -3.54
CA VAL A 215 11.07 -3.61 -3.79
C VAL A 215 9.67 -3.92 -3.28
N LEU A 216 8.79 -4.36 -4.17
CA LEU A 216 7.43 -4.80 -3.84
C LEU A 216 7.45 -6.26 -3.40
N LEU A 217 6.74 -6.54 -2.31
CA LEU A 217 6.59 -7.86 -1.71
C LEU A 217 5.11 -8.26 -1.68
N PRO A 218 4.74 -9.49 -2.09
CA PRO A 218 3.35 -9.94 -2.04
C PRO A 218 2.91 -10.18 -0.59
N VAL A 219 1.85 -9.50 -0.16
CA VAL A 219 1.24 -9.67 1.17
C VAL A 219 -0.28 -9.87 1.05
N PRO A 220 -0.73 -10.88 0.27
CA PRO A 220 -2.16 -11.10 0.05
C PRO A 220 -2.87 -11.46 1.35
N GLY A 221 -4.14 -11.07 1.44
CA GLY A 221 -4.98 -11.39 2.59
C GLY A 221 -6.02 -10.30 2.87
N HIS A 222 -5.63 -9.04 3.02
CA HIS A 222 -6.58 -7.94 3.10
C HIS A 222 -7.38 -7.85 1.79
N THR A 223 -6.66 -7.82 0.68
CA THR A 223 -7.17 -8.12 -0.66
C THR A 223 -6.31 -9.21 -1.33
N ARG A 224 -6.74 -9.68 -2.52
CA ARG A 224 -6.02 -10.74 -3.24
C ARG A 224 -4.67 -10.31 -3.77
N GLY A 225 -4.52 -9.05 -4.11
CA GLY A 225 -3.31 -8.48 -4.70
C GLY A 225 -2.60 -7.49 -3.78
N SER A 226 -2.90 -7.48 -2.48
CA SER A 226 -2.22 -6.61 -1.52
C SER A 226 -0.72 -6.81 -1.58
N MET A 227 0.02 -5.71 -1.60
CA MET A 227 1.48 -5.70 -1.63
C MET A 227 2.06 -4.68 -0.64
N ALA A 228 3.25 -4.97 -0.15
CA ALA A 228 4.06 -4.08 0.66
C ALA A 228 5.23 -3.53 -0.15
N LEU A 229 5.72 -2.35 0.23
CA LEU A 229 6.90 -1.73 -0.37
C LEU A 229 8.04 -1.69 0.65
N LEU A 230 9.12 -2.40 0.35
CA LEU A 230 10.39 -2.27 1.04
C LEU A 230 11.20 -1.13 0.39
N VAL A 231 11.53 -0.12 1.18
CA VAL A 231 12.38 1.00 0.80
C VAL A 231 13.75 0.80 1.44
N ARG A 232 14.76 0.58 0.62
CA ARG A 232 16.16 0.44 1.06
C ARG A 232 16.87 1.77 0.87
N ARG A 233 17.43 2.28 1.94
CA ARG A 233 18.16 3.55 1.98
C ARG A 233 19.61 3.30 2.38
N GLN A 234 20.53 3.99 1.74
CA GLN A 234 21.94 3.88 2.09
C GLN A 234 22.15 4.38 3.53
N ASP A 235 22.87 3.58 4.33
CA ASP A 235 23.27 3.91 5.72
C ASP A 235 22.12 4.30 6.66
N MET A 236 20.89 3.94 6.31
CA MET A 236 19.70 4.22 7.12
C MET A 236 18.83 2.96 7.26
N ALA A 237 18.05 2.94 8.34
CA ALA A 237 17.08 1.87 8.57
C ALA A 237 16.16 1.65 7.37
N PRO A 238 15.98 0.42 6.89
CA PRO A 238 15.01 0.13 5.83
C PRO A 238 13.58 0.35 6.32
N LEU A 239 12.70 0.77 5.42
CA LEU A 239 11.29 1.01 5.71
C LEU A 239 10.45 -0.04 5.00
N LEU A 240 9.41 -0.56 5.67
CA LEU A 240 8.42 -1.43 5.05
C LEU A 240 7.02 -0.85 5.21
N MET A 241 6.50 -0.30 4.13
CA MET A 241 5.13 0.19 4.02
C MET A 241 4.22 -1.00 3.70
N VAL A 242 3.29 -1.32 4.58
CA VAL A 242 2.54 -2.60 4.54
C VAL A 242 1.07 -2.46 4.15
N GLY A 243 0.62 -1.25 3.78
CA GLY A 243 -0.81 -0.98 3.51
C GLY A 243 -1.68 -1.43 4.69
N ASP A 244 -2.70 -2.20 4.39
CA ASP A 244 -3.69 -2.71 5.36
C ASP A 244 -3.43 -4.16 5.82
N LEU A 245 -2.20 -4.66 5.66
CA LEU A 245 -1.80 -5.92 6.28
C LEU A 245 -2.03 -5.89 7.80
N THR A 246 -1.84 -4.71 8.39
CA THR A 246 -2.15 -4.38 9.78
C THR A 246 -2.51 -2.91 9.90
N TYR A 247 -3.24 -2.54 10.96
CA TYR A 247 -3.63 -1.15 11.22
C TYR A 247 -2.65 -0.39 12.13
N GLU A 248 -1.81 -1.10 12.85
CA GLU A 248 -0.74 -0.58 13.72
C GLU A 248 0.43 -1.57 13.74
N ALA A 249 1.65 -1.07 13.84
CA ALA A 249 2.84 -1.93 13.90
C ALA A 249 2.81 -2.84 15.13
N GLU A 250 2.33 -2.34 16.26
CA GLU A 250 2.21 -3.08 17.52
C GLU A 250 1.21 -4.24 17.41
N LEU A 251 0.14 -4.10 16.62
CA LEU A 251 -0.81 -5.19 16.36
C LEU A 251 -0.16 -6.32 15.55
N LEU A 252 0.71 -5.99 14.59
CA LEU A 252 1.50 -6.97 13.84
C LEU A 252 2.45 -7.72 14.76
N GLU A 253 3.17 -7.02 15.63
CA GLU A 253 4.07 -7.61 16.63
C GLU A 253 3.32 -8.53 17.59
N ALA A 254 2.14 -8.11 18.05
CA ALA A 254 1.25 -8.90 18.89
C ALA A 254 0.54 -10.05 18.14
N SER A 255 0.89 -10.28 16.86
CA SER A 255 0.27 -11.32 16.01
C SER A 255 -1.27 -11.18 15.87
N ARG A 256 -1.77 -9.97 16.01
CA ARG A 256 -3.18 -9.66 15.77
C ARG A 256 -3.48 -9.59 14.28
N ILE A 257 -4.56 -10.24 13.88
CA ILE A 257 -4.97 -10.30 12.46
C ILE A 257 -6.22 -9.43 12.27
N PRO A 258 -6.24 -8.55 11.27
CA PRO A 258 -7.41 -7.75 10.94
C PRO A 258 -8.69 -8.55 10.78
N GLY A 259 -9.83 -7.93 11.07
CA GLY A 259 -11.15 -8.55 10.97
C GLY A 259 -11.75 -8.54 9.55
N VAL A 260 -11.10 -7.83 8.62
CA VAL A 260 -11.47 -7.74 7.20
C VAL A 260 -10.41 -8.43 6.35
N GLY A 261 -10.86 -9.14 5.31
CA GLY A 261 -9.99 -9.91 4.42
C GLY A 261 -9.96 -11.41 4.70
N ASP A 262 -9.13 -12.13 3.95
CA ASP A 262 -8.87 -13.56 4.15
C ASP A 262 -7.94 -13.77 5.34
N LYS A 263 -8.46 -14.35 6.39
CA LYS A 263 -7.71 -14.58 7.64
C LYS A 263 -6.51 -15.51 7.48
N ALA A 264 -6.56 -16.47 6.56
CA ALA A 264 -5.45 -17.39 6.32
C ALA A 264 -4.31 -16.66 5.62
N GLY A 265 -4.62 -15.91 4.56
CA GLY A 265 -3.68 -15.06 3.84
C GLY A 265 -3.04 -14.02 4.76
N LEU A 266 -3.86 -13.29 5.54
CA LEU A 266 -3.36 -12.30 6.50
C LEU A 266 -2.40 -12.90 7.53
N ARG A 267 -2.69 -14.09 8.08
CA ARG A 267 -1.77 -14.78 9.01
C ARG A 267 -0.44 -15.13 8.33
N ALA A 268 -0.51 -15.70 7.12
CA ALA A 268 0.68 -16.08 6.37
C ALA A 268 1.55 -14.86 6.03
N ALA A 269 0.96 -13.82 5.46
CA ALA A 269 1.64 -12.59 5.12
C ALA A 269 2.23 -11.87 6.36
N SER A 270 1.46 -11.77 7.45
CA SER A 270 1.94 -11.19 8.71
C SER A 270 3.10 -11.98 9.30
N ALA A 271 3.08 -13.32 9.21
CA ALA A 271 4.20 -14.15 9.67
C ALA A 271 5.46 -13.93 8.82
N MET A 272 5.32 -13.76 7.50
CA MET A 272 6.46 -13.43 6.62
C MET A 272 7.07 -12.08 6.97
N VAL A 273 6.24 -11.05 7.17
CA VAL A 273 6.73 -9.71 7.56
C VAL A 273 7.42 -9.72 8.92
N ARG A 274 6.87 -10.44 9.93
CA ARG A 274 7.54 -10.58 11.22
C ARG A 274 8.91 -11.26 11.12
N ARG A 275 9.01 -12.35 10.33
CA ARG A 275 10.30 -13.02 10.08
C ARG A 275 11.28 -12.11 9.35
N LEU A 276 10.82 -11.28 8.42
CA LEU A 276 11.67 -10.27 7.79
C LEU A 276 12.18 -9.27 8.83
N LYS A 277 11.32 -8.80 9.76
CA LYS A 277 11.72 -7.91 10.84
C LYS A 277 12.70 -8.56 11.83
N GLU A 278 12.56 -9.84 12.12
CA GLU A 278 13.54 -10.59 12.95
C GLU A 278 14.94 -10.62 12.32
N ARG A 279 15.03 -10.60 10.98
CA ARG A 279 16.31 -10.53 10.25
C ARG A 279 16.90 -9.11 10.23
N TYR A 280 16.04 -8.09 10.22
CA TYR A 280 16.41 -6.67 10.21
C TYR A 280 15.80 -6.00 11.43
N ALA A 281 16.55 -6.01 12.55
CA ALA A 281 16.06 -5.46 13.81
C ALA A 281 15.68 -3.97 13.72
N ASP A 282 16.34 -3.26 12.80
CA ASP A 282 16.10 -1.84 12.49
C ASP A 282 15.00 -1.59 11.45
N LEU A 283 14.41 -2.64 10.83
CA LEU A 283 13.31 -2.48 9.87
C LEU A 283 12.13 -1.74 10.51
N VAL A 284 11.70 -0.66 9.89
CA VAL A 284 10.59 0.17 10.38
C VAL A 284 9.31 -0.20 9.62
N ILE A 285 8.32 -0.71 10.34
CA ILE A 285 7.00 -1.08 9.79
C ILE A 285 6.08 0.15 9.79
N LEU A 286 5.49 0.44 8.64
CA LEU A 286 4.67 1.62 8.38
C LEU A 286 3.31 1.24 7.76
N PRO A 287 2.28 0.99 8.60
CA PRO A 287 0.91 0.74 8.14
C PRO A 287 0.20 2.01 7.67
N ALA A 288 -0.84 1.84 6.83
CA ALA A 288 -1.60 2.95 6.26
C ALA A 288 -2.45 3.72 7.29
N HIS A 289 -2.94 3.05 8.34
CA HIS A 289 -3.84 3.65 9.34
C HIS A 289 -3.24 3.78 10.74
N ASP A 290 -1.91 3.78 10.82
CA ASP A 290 -1.20 3.80 12.08
C ASP A 290 -0.93 5.24 12.55
N PRO A 291 -1.47 5.65 13.70
CA PRO A 291 -1.19 6.97 14.29
C PRO A 291 0.30 7.17 14.63
N GLY A 292 1.03 6.09 14.91
CA GLY A 292 2.46 6.12 15.24
C GLY A 292 3.40 6.17 14.03
N ALA A 293 2.89 6.03 12.79
CA ALA A 293 3.72 5.92 11.58
C ALA A 293 4.62 7.15 11.37
N ALA A 294 4.09 8.36 11.57
CA ALA A 294 4.84 9.60 11.40
C ALA A 294 6.02 9.69 12.37
N GLU A 295 5.80 9.35 13.63
CA GLU A 295 6.84 9.37 14.65
C GLU A 295 7.90 8.29 14.41
N ARG A 296 7.49 7.07 14.00
CA ARG A 296 8.45 6.01 13.64
C ARG A 296 9.29 6.40 12.43
N LEU A 297 8.68 7.00 11.42
CA LEU A 297 9.41 7.48 10.24
C LEU A 297 10.38 8.61 10.60
N ARG A 298 9.97 9.57 11.44
CA ARG A 298 10.83 10.66 11.91
C ARG A 298 12.09 10.11 12.60
N ARG A 299 11.92 9.16 13.53
CA ARG A 299 13.05 8.48 14.20
C ARG A 299 13.95 7.74 13.20
N ALA A 300 13.37 7.06 12.24
CA ALA A 300 14.11 6.36 11.19
C ALA A 300 14.89 7.30 10.25
N ASN A 301 14.48 8.57 10.17
CA ASN A 301 15.18 9.62 9.43
C ASN A 301 16.26 10.33 10.28
N GLY A 302 16.47 9.93 11.53
CA GLY A 302 17.49 10.52 12.42
C GLY A 302 17.08 11.87 13.02
N ALA A 303 15.78 12.17 13.07
CA ALA A 303 15.24 13.45 13.57
C ALA A 303 14.52 13.26 14.92
#